data_c9bee029700fbbb916c9a8f9492b3aa1
#
_entry.id   c9bee029700fbbb916c9a8f9492b3aa1
#
_cell.length_a   1.000
_cell.length_b   1.000
_cell.length_c   1.000
_cell.angle_alpha   90.00
_cell.angle_beta   90.00
_cell.angle_gamma   90.00
#
_symmetry.space_group_name_H-M   'P 1'
#
loop_
_entity.id
_entity.type
_entity.pdbx_description
1 polymer ?
#
loop_
_entity_poly.entity_id
_entity_poly.type
_entity_poly.pdbx_seq_one_letter_code
_entity_poly.pdbx_strand_id
1 'polypeptide(L)'
;YEDNSIYYKELKNHLDDAVNSLPRQCKNVYKLSRDEGLTNKEIATNLLISERAVEYHISKALSVIKIRLKKYCNIKIARFLLITFLYF
;
A
#
# COMPACT_ATOMS: atom_id res chain seq x y z
N TYR A 1 -9.47 -23.71 0.37
CA TYR A 1 -8.91 -22.82 1.39
C TYR A 1 -7.40 -22.85 1.42
N GLU A 2 -6.79 -24.02 1.22
CA GLU A 2 -5.33 -24.11 1.16
C GLU A 2 -4.76 -23.34 -0.03
N ASP A 3 -5.41 -23.41 -1.18
CA ASP A 3 -5.01 -22.66 -2.37
C ASP A 3 -5.09 -21.16 -2.13
N ASN A 4 -6.14 -20.70 -1.44
CA ASN A 4 -6.29 -19.30 -1.08
C ASN A 4 -5.19 -18.84 -0.12
N SER A 5 -4.76 -19.72 0.77
CA SER A 5 -3.69 -19.44 1.71
C SER A 5 -2.35 -19.24 1.00
N ILE A 6 -2.07 -20.06 -0.02
CA ILE A 6 -0.84 -19.95 -0.81
C ILE A 6 -0.85 -18.65 -1.63
N TYR A 7 -1.96 -18.35 -2.29
CA TYR A 7 -2.13 -17.09 -3.02
C TYR A 7 -1.96 -15.89 -2.11
N TYR A 8 -2.54 -15.96 -0.93
CA TYR A 8 -2.44 -14.87 0.04
C TYR A 8 -1.00 -14.61 0.44
N LYS A 9 -0.23 -15.65 0.68
CA LYS A 9 1.19 -15.53 1.06
C LYS A 9 2.03 -14.93 -0.06
N GLU A 10 1.84 -15.41 -1.29
CA GLU A 10 2.53 -14.88 -2.45
C GLU A 10 2.19 -13.41 -2.67
N LEU A 11 0.90 -13.09 -2.60
CA LEU A 11 0.43 -11.74 -2.78
C LEU A 11 1.00 -10.82 -1.70
N LYS A 12 1.01 -11.27 -0.47
CA LYS A 12 1.59 -10.50 0.64
C LYS A 12 3.07 -10.26 0.43
N ASN A 13 3.82 -11.25 -0.06
CA ASN A 13 5.24 -11.10 -0.34
C ASN A 13 5.47 -10.05 -1.44
N HIS A 14 4.69 -10.10 -2.50
CA HIS A 14 4.78 -9.09 -3.56
C HIS A 14 4.40 -7.71 -3.06
N LEU A 15 3.39 -7.62 -2.21
CA LEU A 15 2.99 -6.37 -1.59
C LEU A 15 4.12 -5.81 -0.72
N ASP A 16 4.72 -6.64 0.12
CA ASP A 16 5.82 -6.23 0.98
C ASP A 16 7.01 -5.75 0.15
N ASP A 17 7.33 -6.44 -0.93
CA ASP A 17 8.41 -6.03 -1.84
C ASP A 17 8.10 -4.68 -2.48
N ALA A 18 6.86 -4.48 -2.90
CA ALA A 18 6.42 -3.21 -3.50
C ALA A 18 6.53 -2.07 -2.48
N VAL A 19 6.09 -2.31 -1.25
CA VAL A 19 6.18 -1.31 -0.17
C VAL A 19 7.64 -0.99 0.13
N ASN A 20 8.49 -2.01 0.19
CA ASN A 20 9.91 -1.80 0.47
C ASN A 20 10.64 -1.06 -0.64
N SER A 21 10.10 -1.05 -1.85
CA SER A 21 10.66 -0.30 -2.97
C SER A 21 10.30 1.17 -2.97
N LEU A 22 9.38 1.59 -2.12
CA LEU A 22 8.93 2.98 -2.05
C LEU A 22 10.05 3.90 -1.54
N PRO A 23 10.07 5.18 -1.98
CA PRO A 23 10.95 6.17 -1.36
C PRO A 23 10.70 6.21 0.15
N ARG A 24 11.73 6.53 0.90
CA ARG A 24 11.71 6.47 2.37
C ARG A 24 10.49 7.15 2.99
N GLN A 25 10.20 8.38 2.59
CA GLN A 25 9.10 9.13 3.19
C GLN A 25 7.74 8.54 2.81
N CYS A 26 7.57 8.14 1.55
CA CYS A 26 6.35 7.47 1.10
C CYS A 26 6.13 6.17 1.88
N LYS A 27 7.20 5.41 2.08
CA LYS A 27 7.13 4.16 2.84
C LYS A 27 6.70 4.42 4.28
N ASN A 28 7.30 5.41 4.95
CA ASN A 28 6.95 5.75 6.32
C ASN A 28 5.49 6.16 6.44
N VAL A 29 5.02 7.04 5.55
CA VAL A 29 3.63 7.48 5.54
C VAL A 29 2.70 6.31 5.31
N TYR A 30 3.01 5.47 4.33
CA TYR A 30 2.18 4.32 4.01
C TYR A 30 2.06 3.36 5.20
N LYS A 31 3.17 3.05 5.85
CA LYS A 31 3.18 2.16 7.01
C LYS A 31 2.40 2.72 8.19
N LEU A 32 2.55 4.01 8.48
CA LEU A 32 1.78 4.64 9.55
C LEU A 32 0.28 4.59 9.26
N SER A 33 -0.10 4.76 8.01
CA SER A 33 -1.50 4.72 7.61
C SER A 33 -2.08 3.30 7.68
N ARG A 34 -1.35 2.32 7.17
CA ARG A 34 -1.88 0.95 7.02
C ARG A 34 -1.63 0.06 8.22
N ASP A 35 -0.42 0.09 8.78
CA ASP A 35 -0.06 -0.80 9.87
C ASP A 35 -0.53 -0.28 11.21
N GLU A 36 -0.48 1.04 11.42
CA GLU A 36 -0.85 1.65 12.69
C GLU A 36 -2.20 2.35 12.65
N GLY A 37 -2.83 2.43 11.48
CA GLY A 37 -4.18 2.98 11.35
C GLY A 37 -4.30 4.45 11.67
N LEU A 38 -3.22 5.22 11.54
CA LEU A 38 -3.25 6.65 11.82
C LEU A 38 -3.98 7.43 10.73
N THR A 39 -4.67 8.48 11.14
CA THR A 39 -5.28 9.40 10.19
C THR A 39 -4.22 10.27 9.53
N ASN A 40 -4.57 10.91 8.41
CA ASN A 40 -3.65 11.82 7.73
C ASN A 40 -3.17 12.95 8.65
N LYS A 41 -4.06 13.45 9.49
CA LYS A 41 -3.72 14.50 10.46
C LYS A 41 -2.70 14.00 11.48
N GLU A 42 -2.92 12.79 12.00
CA GLU A 42 -2.01 12.18 12.96
C GLU A 42 -0.64 11.91 12.36
N ILE A 43 -0.61 11.42 11.11
CA ILE A 43 0.65 11.19 10.39
C ILE A 43 1.39 12.52 10.18
N ALA A 44 0.67 13.55 9.76
CA ALA A 44 1.24 14.87 9.53
C ALA A 44 1.91 15.41 10.82
N THR A 45 1.23 15.27 11.93
CA THR A 45 1.77 15.69 13.24
C THR A 45 3.00 14.86 13.63
N ASN A 46 2.90 13.54 13.44
CA ASN A 46 3.96 12.60 13.79
C ASN A 46 5.25 12.88 13.01
N LEU A 47 5.12 13.12 11.71
CA LEU A 47 6.28 13.31 10.83
C LEU A 47 6.65 14.78 10.61
N LEU A 48 5.91 15.70 11.20
CA LEU A 48 6.15 17.15 11.07
C LEU A 48 6.07 17.60 9.60
N ILE A 49 5.07 17.13 8.89
CA ILE A 49 4.78 17.53 7.51
C ILE A 49 3.33 17.96 7.40
N SER A 50 2.95 18.54 6.27
CA SER A 50 1.56 18.98 6.05
C SER A 50 0.67 17.78 5.74
N GLU A 51 -0.64 17.91 5.99
CA GLU A 51 -1.61 16.90 5.61
C GLU A 51 -1.62 16.67 4.10
N ARG A 52 -1.42 17.74 3.33
CA ARG A 52 -1.34 17.66 1.88
C ARG A 52 -0.14 16.80 1.44
N ALA A 53 0.98 16.92 2.12
CA ALA A 53 2.15 16.10 1.86
C ALA A 53 1.84 14.63 2.17
N VAL A 54 1.12 14.36 3.25
CA VAL A 54 0.68 13.00 3.60
C VAL A 54 -0.18 12.42 2.48
N GLU A 55 -1.16 13.18 2.00
CA GLU A 55 -2.03 12.75 0.90
C GLU A 55 -1.23 12.43 -0.36
N TYR A 56 -0.25 13.28 -0.68
CA TYR A 56 0.63 13.07 -1.82
C TYR A 56 1.41 11.75 -1.68
N HIS A 57 2.00 11.51 -0.52
CA HIS A 57 2.78 10.30 -0.29
C HIS A 57 1.93 9.03 -0.33
N ILE A 58 0.71 9.08 0.20
CA ILE A 58 -0.21 7.95 0.14
C ILE A 58 -0.60 7.66 -1.31
N SER A 59 -0.96 8.69 -2.07
CA SER A 59 -1.32 8.53 -3.48
C SER A 59 -0.17 7.95 -4.29
N LYS A 60 1.03 8.45 -4.07
CA LYS A 60 2.22 7.95 -4.75
C LYS A 60 2.50 6.49 -4.38
N ALA A 61 2.41 6.16 -3.09
CA ALA A 61 2.61 4.80 -2.62
C ALA A 61 1.63 3.83 -3.28
N LEU A 62 0.35 4.18 -3.29
CA LEU A 62 -0.67 3.34 -3.90
C LEU A 62 -0.45 3.16 -5.40
N SER A 63 -0.02 4.21 -6.10
CA SER A 63 0.30 4.11 -7.53
C SER A 63 1.44 3.15 -7.81
N VAL A 64 2.52 3.26 -7.05
CA VAL A 64 3.69 2.38 -7.21
C VAL A 64 3.32 0.94 -6.90
N ILE A 65 2.61 0.71 -5.80
CA ILE A 65 2.18 -0.64 -5.41
C ILE A 65 1.30 -1.25 -6.49
N LYS A 66 0.34 -0.49 -7.00
CA LYS A 66 -0.56 -0.92 -8.08
C LYS A 66 0.22 -1.39 -9.32
N ILE A 67 1.16 -0.57 -9.76
CA ILE A 67 1.96 -0.88 -10.95
C ILE A 67 2.78 -2.15 -10.74
N ARG A 68 3.42 -2.28 -9.59
CA ARG A 68 4.24 -3.46 -9.30
C ARG A 68 3.42 -4.73 -9.18
N LEU A 69 2.27 -4.65 -8.52
CA LEU A 69 1.41 -5.83 -8.35
C LEU A 69 0.83 -6.31 -9.67
N LYS A 70 0.57 -5.41 -10.61
CA LYS A 70 0.08 -5.77 -11.94
C LYS A 70 1.03 -6.70 -12.69
N LYS A 71 2.32 -6.61 -12.43
CA LYS A 71 3.33 -7.44 -13.09
C LYS A 71 3.29 -8.89 -12.62
N TYR A 72 2.83 -9.12 -11.40
CA TYR A 72 2.89 -10.43 -10.76
C TYR A 72 1.54 -11.11 -10.64
N CYS A 73 0.46 -10.36 -10.79
CA CYS A 73 -0.87 -10.89 -10.57
C CYS A 73 -1.59 -11.11 -11.89
N ASN A 74 -2.35 -12.21 -11.97
CA ASN A 74 -3.26 -12.38 -13.08
C ASN A 74 -4.43 -11.40 -12.92
N ILE A 75 -5.28 -11.31 -13.95
CA ILE A 75 -6.37 -10.35 -14.01
C ILE A 75 -7.33 -10.46 -12.82
N LYS A 76 -7.58 -11.68 -12.34
CA LYS A 76 -8.47 -11.90 -11.20
C LYS A 76 -7.94 -11.28 -9.92
N ILE A 77 -6.67 -11.51 -9.64
CA ILE A 77 -6.03 -10.99 -8.43
C ILE A 77 -5.90 -9.48 -8.51
N ALA A 78 -5.57 -8.95 -9.68
CA ALA A 78 -5.49 -7.52 -9.91
C ALA A 78 -6.84 -6.84 -9.67
N ARG A 79 -7.94 -7.45 -10.12
CA ARG A 79 -9.29 -6.94 -9.86
C ARG A 79 -9.63 -6.94 -8.39
N PHE A 80 -9.32 -8.02 -7.71
CA PHE A 80 -9.56 -8.15 -6.28
C PHE A 80 -8.83 -7.06 -5.51
N LEU A 81 -7.56 -6.85 -5.86
CA LEU A 81 -6.75 -5.81 -5.23
C LEU A 81 -7.26 -4.41 -5.52
N LEU A 82 -7.69 -4.15 -6.74
CA LEU A 82 -8.25 -2.85 -7.10
C LEU A 82 -9.50 -2.55 -6.28
N ILE A 83 -10.37 -3.52 -6.11
CA ILE A 83 -11.57 -3.36 -5.29
C ILE A 83 -11.18 -3.10 -3.83
N THR A 84 -10.22 -3.84 -3.31
CA THR A 84 -9.73 -3.66 -1.94
C THR A 84 -9.16 -2.27 -1.72
N PHE A 85 -8.36 -1.78 -2.65
CA PHE A 85 -7.76 -0.46 -2.55
C PHE A 85 -8.75 0.68 -2.76
N LEU A 86 -9.79 0.46 -3.54
CA LEU A 86 -10.83 1.47 -3.76
C LEU A 86 -11.71 1.66 -2.53
N TYR A 87 -11.90 0.62 -1.74
CA TYR A 87 -12.72 0.69 -0.53
C TYR A 87 -11.95 1.15 0.71
N PHE A 88 -10.65 1.33 0.59
CA PHE A 88 -9.85 1.91 1.63
C PHE A 88 -9.41 3.31 1.24
#